data_a7dbc2111501b8eb34e77d1b892ba265
#
_entry.id   a7dbc2111501b8eb34e77d1b892ba265
#
_cell.length_a   1.000
_cell.length_b   1.000
_cell.length_c   1.000
_cell.angle_alpha   90.00
_cell.angle_beta   90.00
_cell.angle_gamma   90.00
#
_symmetry.space_group_name_H-M   'P 1'
#
loop_
_entity.id
_entity.type
_entity.pdbx_description
1 polymer ?
#
loop_
_entity_poly.entity_id
_entity_poly.type
_entity_poly.pdbx_seq_one_letter_code
_entity_poly.pdbx_strand_id
1 'polypeptide(L)'
;MDDRTSVFVDAVQATRERMYRVARMMLRTDADAEDAVSTATMIAWKQLPRLRNLDALPAYLTRCTVNAARAMLRRRKRETLMDAAHLPERPAQSGKDTPVWMYLQRLPEKYRMPLAL
;
A
#
# COMPACT_ATOMS: atom_id res chain seq x y z
N MET A 1 27.45 -5.74 -8.12
CA MET A 1 26.03 -5.69 -7.85
C MET A 1 25.27 -6.07 -9.09
N ASP A 2 24.23 -6.84 -8.91
CA ASP A 2 23.43 -7.31 -9.99
C ASP A 2 22.69 -6.16 -10.67
N ASP A 3 22.53 -6.21 -11.98
CA ASP A 3 21.83 -5.16 -12.70
C ASP A 3 20.40 -5.01 -12.19
N ARG A 4 19.74 -6.10 -11.87
CA ARG A 4 18.38 -6.03 -11.36
C ARG A 4 18.34 -5.32 -10.03
N THR A 5 19.30 -5.59 -9.18
CA THR A 5 19.38 -4.92 -7.89
C THR A 5 19.58 -3.44 -8.07
N SER A 6 20.46 -3.06 -8.99
CA SER A 6 20.73 -1.66 -9.24
C SER A 6 19.48 -0.94 -9.76
N VAL A 7 18.78 -1.56 -10.69
CA VAL A 7 17.54 -1.00 -11.21
C VAL A 7 16.52 -0.87 -10.11
N PHE A 8 16.44 -1.87 -9.25
CA PHE A 8 15.48 -1.85 -8.14
C PHE A 8 15.78 -0.70 -7.18
N VAL A 9 17.03 -0.54 -6.81
CA VAL A 9 17.39 0.54 -5.88
C VAL A 9 17.06 1.89 -6.49
N ASP A 10 17.38 2.08 -7.76
CA ASP A 10 17.09 3.33 -8.44
C ASP A 10 15.59 3.57 -8.48
N ALA A 11 14.81 2.54 -8.76
CA ALA A 11 13.36 2.69 -8.82
C ALA A 11 12.78 3.04 -7.46
N VAL A 12 13.29 2.42 -6.39
CA VAL A 12 12.82 2.72 -5.06
C VAL A 12 13.11 4.17 -4.71
N GLN A 13 14.33 4.62 -5.00
CA GLN A 13 14.68 5.99 -4.68
C GLN A 13 13.85 6.98 -5.46
N ALA A 14 13.59 6.68 -6.73
CA ALA A 14 12.82 7.58 -7.56
C ALA A 14 11.33 7.60 -7.19
N THR A 15 10.84 6.51 -6.63
CA THR A 15 9.41 6.36 -6.37
C THR A 15 9.05 6.59 -4.91
N ARG A 16 10.05 6.63 -4.04
CA ARG A 16 9.81 6.66 -2.61
C ARG A 16 8.85 7.73 -2.15
N GLU A 17 9.01 8.92 -2.68
CA GLU A 17 8.17 10.02 -2.27
C GLU A 17 6.72 9.78 -2.66
N ARG A 18 6.50 9.23 -3.84
CA ARG A 18 5.14 8.92 -4.28
C ARG A 18 4.55 7.83 -3.40
N MET A 19 5.35 6.81 -3.07
CA MET A 19 4.88 5.74 -2.19
C MET A 19 4.47 6.31 -0.85
N TYR A 20 5.29 7.20 -0.32
CA TYR A 20 5.00 7.80 0.97
C TYR A 20 3.72 8.63 0.92
N ARG A 21 3.55 9.41 -0.13
CA ARG A 21 2.36 10.23 -0.27
C ARG A 21 1.10 9.39 -0.36
N VAL A 22 1.17 8.31 -1.13
CA VAL A 22 0.02 7.43 -1.24
C VAL A 22 -0.30 6.81 0.11
N ALA A 23 0.72 6.37 0.82
CA ALA A 23 0.51 5.78 2.14
C ALA A 23 -0.09 6.79 3.10
N ARG A 24 0.39 8.03 3.05
CA ARG A 24 -0.15 9.06 3.94
C ARG A 24 -1.59 9.41 3.65
N MET A 25 -2.01 9.27 2.41
CA MET A 25 -3.39 9.50 2.08
C MET A 25 -4.30 8.44 2.70
N MET A 26 -3.76 7.27 2.95
CA MET A 26 -4.54 6.15 3.48
C MET A 26 -4.39 5.99 4.99
N LEU A 27 -3.24 6.37 5.52
CA LEU A 27 -2.91 6.12 6.93
C LEU A 27 -2.81 7.44 7.68
N ARG A 28 -3.00 7.37 8.98
CA ARG A 28 -3.11 8.59 9.79
C ARG A 28 -1.79 9.19 10.23
N THR A 29 -0.76 8.39 10.37
CA THR A 29 0.49 8.89 10.92
C THR A 29 1.63 8.67 9.97
N ASP A 30 2.67 9.46 10.15
CA ASP A 30 3.88 9.31 9.37
C ASP A 30 4.54 7.97 9.63
N ALA A 31 4.49 7.52 10.88
CA ALA A 31 5.10 6.24 11.22
C ALA A 31 4.43 5.10 10.48
N ASP A 32 3.12 5.13 10.39
CA ASP A 32 2.39 4.10 9.67
C ASP A 32 2.69 4.16 8.18
N ALA A 33 2.79 5.37 7.64
CA ALA A 33 3.10 5.51 6.23
C ALA A 33 4.48 4.96 5.91
N GLU A 34 5.44 5.25 6.78
CA GLU A 34 6.78 4.73 6.57
C GLU A 34 6.81 3.22 6.68
N ASP A 35 6.02 2.68 7.58
CA ASP A 35 5.91 1.24 7.73
C ASP A 35 5.36 0.61 6.46
N ALA A 36 4.34 1.23 5.87
CA ALA A 36 3.77 0.72 4.64
C ALA A 36 4.77 0.76 3.50
N VAL A 37 5.54 1.85 3.42
CA VAL A 37 6.55 1.97 2.38
C VAL A 37 7.63 0.91 2.56
N SER A 38 8.06 0.72 3.79
CA SER A 38 9.09 -0.29 4.05
C SER A 38 8.58 -1.69 3.72
N THR A 39 7.36 -1.99 4.11
CA THR A 39 6.76 -3.28 3.82
C THR A 39 6.64 -3.49 2.32
N ALA A 40 6.20 -2.46 1.61
CA ALA A 40 6.05 -2.55 0.16
C ALA A 40 7.39 -2.80 -0.51
N THR A 41 8.41 -2.12 -0.03
CA THR A 41 9.75 -2.26 -0.59
C THR A 41 10.25 -3.70 -0.38
N MET A 42 10.02 -4.25 0.79
CA MET A 42 10.43 -5.61 1.07
C MET A 42 9.69 -6.62 0.20
N ILE A 43 8.39 -6.43 0.03
CA ILE A 43 7.62 -7.32 -0.79
C ILE A 43 8.11 -7.27 -2.23
N ALA A 44 8.34 -6.07 -2.72
CA ALA A 44 8.83 -5.91 -4.09
C ALA A 44 10.20 -6.54 -4.27
N TRP A 45 11.05 -6.39 -3.27
CA TRP A 45 12.38 -6.98 -3.31
C TRP A 45 12.30 -8.50 -3.45
N LYS A 46 11.40 -9.11 -2.69
CA LYS A 46 11.25 -10.56 -2.72
C LYS A 46 10.71 -11.04 -4.07
N GLN A 47 9.93 -10.21 -4.73
CA GLN A 47 9.36 -10.59 -6.01
C GLN A 47 10.24 -10.21 -7.18
N LEU A 48 11.31 -9.48 -6.93
CA LEU A 48 12.16 -8.97 -7.99
C LEU A 48 12.60 -10.03 -8.99
N PRO A 49 13.05 -11.22 -8.54
CA PRO A 49 13.49 -12.22 -9.50
C PRO A 49 12.40 -12.69 -10.44
N ARG A 50 11.16 -12.50 -10.07
CA ARG A 50 10.03 -12.96 -10.88
C ARG A 50 9.48 -11.89 -11.80
N LEU A 51 9.92 -10.67 -11.63
CA LEU A 51 9.41 -9.57 -12.44
C LEU A 51 10.04 -9.60 -13.81
N ARG A 52 9.20 -9.50 -14.82
CA ARG A 52 9.69 -9.54 -16.18
C ARG A 52 9.99 -8.15 -16.72
N ASN A 53 9.18 -7.19 -16.36
CA ASN A 53 9.34 -5.86 -16.88
C ASN A 53 9.77 -4.91 -15.78
N LEU A 54 11.05 -4.63 -15.72
CA LEU A 54 11.59 -3.78 -14.68
C LEU A 54 11.20 -2.31 -14.89
N ASP A 55 10.78 -1.95 -16.10
CA ASP A 55 10.32 -0.59 -16.33
C ASP A 55 9.03 -0.31 -15.58
N ALA A 56 8.31 -1.34 -15.19
CA ALA A 56 7.07 -1.19 -14.46
C ALA A 56 7.29 -1.12 -12.94
N LEU A 57 8.55 -1.14 -12.51
CA LEU A 57 8.83 -1.11 -11.07
C LEU A 57 8.17 0.07 -10.34
N PRO A 58 8.20 1.30 -10.85
CA PRO A 58 7.57 2.39 -10.11
C PRO A 58 6.09 2.13 -9.86
N ALA A 59 5.38 1.66 -10.87
CA ALA A 59 3.97 1.35 -10.69
C ALA A 59 3.77 0.18 -9.75
N TYR A 60 4.64 -0.81 -9.87
CA TYR A 60 4.55 -1.99 -9.00
C TYR A 60 4.79 -1.61 -7.54
N LEU A 61 5.80 -0.76 -7.30
CA LEU A 61 6.09 -0.32 -5.95
C LEU A 61 4.91 0.46 -5.36
N THR A 62 4.29 1.29 -6.17
CA THR A 62 3.14 2.05 -5.70
C THR A 62 1.99 1.11 -5.35
N ARG A 63 1.76 0.10 -6.16
CA ARG A 63 0.70 -0.87 -5.87
C ARG A 63 1.01 -1.65 -4.60
N CYS A 64 2.27 -2.03 -4.41
CA CYS A 64 2.65 -2.72 -3.19
C CYS A 64 2.38 -1.84 -1.97
N THR A 65 2.61 -0.53 -2.11
CA THR A 65 2.37 0.40 -1.03
C THR A 65 0.88 0.46 -0.69
N VAL A 66 0.03 0.54 -1.71
CA VAL A 66 -1.41 0.56 -1.49
C VAL A 66 -1.85 -0.73 -0.80
N ASN A 67 -1.33 -1.87 -1.26
CA ASN A 67 -1.68 -3.14 -0.65
C ASN A 67 -1.24 -3.22 0.80
N ALA A 68 -0.04 -2.73 1.09
CA ALA A 68 0.47 -2.74 2.46
C ALA A 68 -0.39 -1.84 3.35
N ALA A 69 -0.75 -0.67 2.86
CA ALA A 69 -1.57 0.25 3.62
C ALA A 69 -2.96 -0.33 3.88
N ARG A 70 -3.52 -0.98 2.87
CA ARG A 70 -4.83 -1.60 3.04
C ARG A 70 -4.78 -2.73 4.06
N ALA A 71 -3.70 -3.49 4.05
CA ALA A 71 -3.54 -4.56 5.03
C ALA A 71 -3.46 -3.99 6.44
N MET A 72 -2.76 -2.88 6.60
CA MET A 72 -2.66 -2.23 7.90
C MET A 72 -4.01 -1.71 8.35
N LEU A 73 -4.78 -1.14 7.44
CA LEU A 73 -6.11 -0.65 7.79
C LEU A 73 -7.03 -1.79 8.21
N ARG A 74 -6.95 -2.91 7.51
CA ARG A 74 -7.76 -4.06 7.87
C ARG A 74 -7.38 -4.59 9.24
N ARG A 75 -6.10 -4.63 9.54
CA ARG A 75 -5.61 -5.09 10.82
C ARG A 75 -6.10 -4.19 11.95
N ARG A 76 -6.00 -2.88 11.75
CA ARG A 76 -6.46 -1.93 12.74
C ARG A 76 -7.94 -2.00 12.95
N LYS A 77 -8.68 -2.20 11.89
CA LYS A 77 -10.11 -2.33 12.02
C LYS A 77 -10.47 -3.55 12.85
N ARG A 78 -9.79 -4.64 12.63
CA ARG A 78 -10.03 -5.85 13.42
C ARG A 78 -9.69 -5.63 14.88
N GLU A 79 -8.59 -4.95 15.14
CA GLU A 79 -8.19 -4.68 16.51
C GLU A 79 -9.21 -3.79 17.21
N THR A 80 -9.68 -2.78 16.50
CA THR A 80 -10.67 -1.89 17.07
C THR A 80 -11.97 -2.63 17.38
N LEU A 81 -12.37 -3.51 16.48
CA LEU A 81 -13.58 -4.27 16.71
C LEU A 81 -13.44 -5.20 17.90
N MET A 82 -12.28 -5.78 18.08
CA MET A 82 -12.04 -6.65 19.22
C MET A 82 -12.03 -5.87 20.50
N ASP A 83 -11.39 -4.73 20.51
CA ASP A 83 -11.33 -3.91 21.70
C ASP A 83 -12.68 -3.36 22.08
N ALA A 84 -13.49 -3.07 21.09
CA ALA A 84 -14.80 -2.51 21.31
C ALA A 84 -15.87 -3.52 21.03
N ALA A 85 -15.66 -4.72 21.49
CA ALA A 85 -16.61 -5.77 21.22
C ALA A 85 -17.98 -5.43 21.71
N HIS A 86 -18.05 -4.58 22.72
CA HIS A 86 -19.33 -4.19 23.29
C HIS A 86 -19.87 -2.91 22.67
N LEU A 87 -19.21 -2.38 21.67
CA LEU A 87 -19.67 -1.18 21.00
C LEU A 87 -20.06 -1.56 19.60
N PRO A 88 -21.25 -1.88 19.43
CA PRO A 88 -21.64 -2.52 18.20
C PRO A 88 -21.68 -1.71 16.95
N GLU A 89 -21.96 -0.50 16.99
CA GLU A 89 -22.21 0.11 15.78
C GLU A 89 -21.18 0.82 15.17
N ARG A 90 -20.56 0.87 14.40
CA ARG A 90 -19.51 1.54 13.82
C ARG A 90 -19.43 1.32 12.38
N PRO A 91 -20.08 0.34 11.82
CA PRO A 91 -19.85 0.01 10.44
C PRO A 91 -20.12 1.15 9.50
N ALA A 92 -21.10 1.91 9.81
CA ALA A 92 -21.44 2.99 8.93
C ALA A 92 -20.36 4.02 8.85
N GLN A 93 -19.67 4.21 9.95
CA GLN A 93 -18.68 5.17 9.93
C GLN A 93 -17.52 4.81 9.14
N SER A 94 -17.23 3.55 9.07
CA SER A 94 -16.09 3.10 8.34
C SER A 94 -16.14 3.61 6.93
N GLY A 95 -17.27 3.57 6.32
CA GLY A 95 -17.38 4.00 4.96
C GLY A 95 -17.20 5.46 4.79
N LYS A 96 -17.67 6.23 5.76
CA LYS A 96 -17.54 7.62 5.63
C LYS A 96 -16.17 8.12 5.85
N ASP A 97 -15.44 7.42 6.66
CA ASP A 97 -14.16 7.88 7.07
C ASP A 97 -13.10 7.64 6.05
N THR A 98 -13.39 7.15 4.86
CA THR A 98 -12.36 6.86 3.92
C THR A 98 -12.63 7.43 2.56
N PRO A 99 -12.52 8.72 2.39
CA PRO A 99 -12.60 9.29 1.05
C PRO A 99 -11.54 8.72 0.13
N VAL A 100 -10.42 8.34 0.69
CA VAL A 100 -9.37 7.71 -0.09
C VAL A 100 -9.85 6.42 -0.70
N TRP A 101 -10.67 5.70 0.03
CA TRP A 101 -11.23 4.46 -0.46
C TRP A 101 -12.03 4.70 -1.74
N MET A 102 -12.76 5.79 -1.79
CA MET A 102 -13.50 6.15 -2.98
C MET A 102 -12.57 6.49 -4.12
N TYR A 103 -11.47 7.14 -3.84
CA TYR A 103 -10.49 7.42 -4.83
C TYR A 103 -9.95 6.14 -5.43
N LEU A 104 -9.65 5.17 -4.59
CA LEU A 104 -9.10 3.91 -5.06
C LEU A 104 -10.08 3.20 -5.95
N GLN A 105 -11.36 3.34 -5.69
CA GLN A 105 -12.35 2.71 -6.52
C GLN A 105 -12.49 3.38 -7.87
N ARG A 106 -12.08 4.61 -7.97
CA ARG A 106 -12.13 5.32 -9.22
C ARG A 106 -10.94 5.08 -10.11
N LEU A 107 -9.91 4.45 -9.58
CA LEU A 107 -8.75 4.16 -10.39
C LEU A 107 -9.11 3.19 -11.50
N PRO A 108 -8.46 3.31 -12.65
CA PRO A 108 -8.68 2.38 -13.73
C PRO A 108 -8.40 0.96 -13.26
N GLU A 109 -9.09 0.02 -13.85
CA GLU A 109 -8.93 -1.35 -13.46
C GLU A 109 -7.51 -1.84 -13.51
N LYS A 110 -6.75 -1.34 -14.45
CA LYS A 110 -5.36 -1.76 -14.56
C LYS A 110 -4.55 -1.43 -13.30
N TYR A 111 -5.02 -0.48 -12.51
CA TYR A 111 -4.34 -0.16 -11.27
C TYR A 111 -4.96 -0.90 -10.09
N ARG A 112 -6.20 -1.35 -10.23
CA ARG A 112 -6.85 -2.06 -9.15
C ARG A 112 -6.67 -3.55 -9.22
N MET A 113 -6.67 -4.08 -10.43
CA MET A 113 -6.56 -5.51 -10.59
C MET A 113 -5.34 -6.11 -9.92
N PRO A 114 -4.16 -5.54 -10.12
CA PRO A 114 -2.99 -6.11 -9.47
C PRO A 114 -3.06 -6.09 -7.97
N LEU A 115 -3.91 -5.28 -7.42
CA LEU A 115 -4.04 -5.25 -5.98
C LEU A 115 -4.68 -6.51 -5.45
N ALA A 116 -5.34 -7.24 -6.29
CA ALA A 116 -5.98 -8.47 -5.88
C ALA A 116 -5.04 -9.67 -5.96
N LEU A 117 -3.91 -9.49 -6.55
CA LEU A 117 -2.98 -10.60 -6.70
C LEU A 117 -2.17 -10.86 -5.43
#